data_cffa40dd99830ce047278b7ab85ee29b
#
_entry.id   cffa40dd99830ce047278b7ab85ee29b
#
_cell.length_a   1.000
_cell.length_b   1.000
_cell.length_c   1.000
_cell.angle_alpha   90.00
_cell.angle_beta   90.00
_cell.angle_gamma   90.00
#
_symmetry.space_group_name_H-M   'P 1'
#
loop_
_entity.id
_entity.type
_entity.pdbx_description
1 polymer ?
#
loop_
_entity_poly.entity_id
_entity_poly.type
_entity_poly.pdbx_seq_one_letter_code
_entity_poly.pdbx_strand_id
1 'polypeptide(L)'
;HEFMIDIHKRIAAERKKKEGDPIAPVVEALASDTRLLCFDEMHVTNTADAAIMGRLFGGLIEAGVTVVTTSNREPKDLFKDGLNRTLITGFIALVEERLAILPLDGPTDYRRERLGDSRLWHHPNGDAATQALSDAFFRLTDYPPSDAEHVPSEDVALGGGRVLHVPKALKGVAV
;
A
#
# COMPACT_ATOMS: atom_id res chain seq x y z
N HIS A 1 3.42 3.49 -0.91
CA HIS A 1 3.76 4.79 -1.54
C HIS A 1 4.39 5.78 -0.55
N GLU A 2 3.82 5.96 0.62
CA GLU A 2 4.34 6.86 1.68
C GLU A 2 5.76 6.51 2.12
N PHE A 3 6.07 5.22 2.26
CA PHE A 3 7.41 4.75 2.61
C PHE A 3 8.48 5.31 1.64
N MET A 4 8.27 5.18 0.32
CA MET A 4 9.24 5.69 -0.65
C MET A 4 9.37 7.21 -0.63
N ILE A 5 8.27 7.93 -0.34
CA ILE A 5 8.31 9.39 -0.14
C ILE A 5 9.19 9.76 1.05
N ASP A 6 9.09 9.03 2.16
CA ASP A 6 9.93 9.25 3.34
C ASP A 6 11.40 8.93 3.03
N ILE A 7 11.67 7.83 2.36
CA ILE A 7 13.03 7.46 1.93
C ILE A 7 13.65 8.55 1.05
N HIS A 8 12.92 9.06 0.07
CA HIS A 8 13.40 10.16 -0.77
C HIS A 8 13.71 11.43 0.02
N LYS A 9 12.88 11.78 1.01
CA LYS A 9 13.14 12.92 1.90
C LYS A 9 14.40 12.72 2.72
N ARG A 10 14.61 11.53 3.30
CA ARG A 10 15.81 11.19 4.07
C ARG A 10 17.07 11.25 3.19
N ILE A 11 17.04 10.63 2.02
CA ILE A 11 18.15 10.68 1.05
C ILE A 11 18.47 12.13 0.65
N ALA A 12 17.46 12.96 0.39
CA ALA A 12 17.65 14.36 0.05
C ALA A 12 18.26 15.17 1.21
N ALA A 13 17.91 14.83 2.44
CA ALA A 13 18.50 15.44 3.64
C ALA A 13 19.97 15.02 3.80
N GLU A 14 20.32 13.76 3.59
CA GLU A 14 21.70 13.27 3.68
C GLU A 14 22.61 13.88 2.60
N ARG A 15 22.11 14.06 1.37
CA ARG A 15 22.83 14.75 0.29
C ARG A 15 23.22 16.19 0.62
N LYS A 16 22.45 16.88 1.46
CA LYS A 16 22.74 18.25 1.91
C LYS A 16 23.81 18.30 3.01
N LYS A 17 23.98 17.22 3.76
CA LYS A 17 24.90 17.18 4.91
C LYS A 17 26.33 16.83 4.51
N LYS A 18 26.52 15.96 3.52
CA LYS A 18 27.81 15.38 3.21
C LYS A 18 27.87 14.92 1.74
N GLU A 19 29.05 15.04 1.13
CA GLU A 19 29.36 14.36 -0.11
C GLU A 19 29.55 12.87 0.14
N GLY A 20 29.08 12.03 -0.76
CA GLY A 20 29.21 10.57 -0.69
C GLY A 20 27.89 9.83 -0.93
N ASP A 21 27.81 8.61 -0.45
CA ASP A 21 26.61 7.79 -0.59
C ASP A 21 25.51 8.20 0.41
N PRO A 22 24.40 8.75 -0.05
CA PRO A 22 23.33 9.18 0.85
C PRO A 22 22.41 8.04 1.30
N ILE A 23 22.53 6.83 0.73
CA ILE A 23 21.66 5.70 1.07
C ILE A 23 22.17 4.98 2.31
N ALA A 24 23.49 4.80 2.46
CA ALA A 24 24.06 4.11 3.60
C ALA A 24 23.65 4.69 4.97
N PRO A 25 23.72 6.01 5.22
CA PRO A 25 23.22 6.59 6.48
C PRO A 25 21.73 6.38 6.72
N VAL A 26 20.92 6.37 5.65
CA VAL A 26 19.48 6.09 5.77
C VAL A 26 19.23 4.65 6.17
N VAL A 27 19.99 3.70 5.61
CA VAL A 27 19.94 2.28 6.00
C VAL A 27 20.32 2.11 7.47
N GLU A 28 21.43 2.70 7.91
CA GLU A 28 21.89 2.65 9.30
C GLU A 28 20.85 3.18 10.27
N ALA A 29 20.28 4.35 9.97
CA ALA A 29 19.22 4.96 10.79
C ALA A 29 17.97 4.10 10.87
N LEU A 30 17.52 3.51 9.77
CA LEU A 30 16.38 2.61 9.78
C LEU A 30 16.67 1.30 10.51
N ALA A 31 17.82 0.70 10.29
CA ALA A 31 18.19 -0.56 10.92
C ALA A 31 18.41 -0.45 12.43
N SER A 32 18.79 0.74 12.93
CA SER A 32 18.94 0.98 14.38
C SER A 32 17.63 0.84 15.13
N ASP A 33 16.53 1.25 14.51
CA ASP A 33 15.21 1.31 15.15
C ASP A 33 14.24 0.21 14.67
N THR A 34 14.60 -0.49 13.59
CA THR A 34 13.71 -1.44 12.93
C THR A 34 14.28 -2.86 12.97
N ARG A 35 13.55 -3.79 13.56
CA ARG A 35 13.86 -5.24 13.52
C ARG A 35 13.04 -5.98 12.48
N LEU A 36 11.85 -5.48 12.21
CA LEU A 36 10.90 -6.04 11.24
C LEU A 36 10.34 -4.90 10.40
N LEU A 37 10.52 -4.97 9.09
CA LEU A 37 9.92 -4.08 8.11
C LEU A 37 8.80 -4.82 7.38
N CYS A 38 7.55 -4.40 7.60
CA CYS A 38 6.41 -4.86 6.81
C CYS A 38 6.09 -3.82 5.74
N PHE A 39 6.15 -4.24 4.48
CA PHE A 39 5.97 -3.39 3.32
C PHE A 39 4.86 -3.94 2.43
N ASP A 40 3.70 -3.30 2.46
CA ASP A 40 2.54 -3.74 1.70
C ASP A 40 2.55 -3.19 0.28
N GLU A 41 2.04 -3.98 -0.66
CA GLU A 41 1.93 -3.63 -2.08
C GLU A 41 3.25 -3.14 -2.69
N MET A 42 4.30 -3.97 -2.64
CA MET A 42 5.57 -3.65 -3.27
C MET A 42 5.37 -3.40 -4.77
N HIS A 43 5.46 -2.15 -5.14
CA HIS A 43 5.25 -1.69 -6.51
C HIS A 43 6.32 -0.68 -6.91
N VAL A 44 6.93 -0.90 -8.07
CA VAL A 44 7.97 -0.02 -8.62
C VAL A 44 7.39 0.67 -9.83
N THR A 45 7.21 1.98 -9.76
CA THR A 45 6.58 2.78 -10.81
C THR A 45 7.56 3.60 -11.63
N ASN A 46 8.75 3.86 -11.10
CA ASN A 46 9.74 4.68 -11.77
C ASN A 46 11.18 4.16 -11.58
N THR A 47 12.07 4.60 -12.45
CA THR A 47 13.47 4.17 -12.46
C THR A 47 14.28 4.65 -11.26
N ALA A 48 13.93 5.78 -10.67
CA ALA A 48 14.62 6.30 -9.48
C ALA A 48 14.35 5.40 -8.26
N ASP A 49 13.09 4.97 -8.08
CA ASP A 49 12.73 4.02 -7.02
C ASP A 49 13.40 2.66 -7.24
N ALA A 50 13.43 2.18 -8.50
CA ALA A 50 14.10 0.93 -8.85
C ALA A 50 15.58 0.92 -8.43
N ALA A 51 16.30 2.00 -8.70
CA ALA A 51 17.71 2.13 -8.35
C ALA A 51 17.94 2.20 -6.83
N ILE A 52 17.04 2.84 -6.08
CA ILE A 52 17.14 2.98 -4.63
C ILE A 52 16.77 1.68 -3.93
N MET A 53 15.72 0.99 -4.35
CA MET A 53 15.17 -0.18 -3.67
C MET A 53 16.21 -1.29 -3.50
N GLY A 54 16.97 -1.62 -4.54
CA GLY A 54 18.00 -2.66 -4.45
C GLY A 54 19.02 -2.39 -3.36
N ARG A 55 19.50 -1.16 -3.27
CA ARG A 55 20.50 -0.75 -2.28
C ARG A 55 19.91 -0.62 -0.87
N LEU A 56 18.72 -0.06 -0.75
CA LEU A 56 18.02 0.12 0.52
C LEU A 56 17.68 -1.24 1.15
N PHE A 57 16.97 -2.09 0.42
CA PHE A 57 16.57 -3.41 0.94
C PHE A 57 17.77 -4.33 1.17
N GLY A 58 18.76 -4.31 0.27
CA GLY A 58 20.00 -5.04 0.47
C GLY A 58 20.70 -4.65 1.76
N GLY A 59 20.89 -3.36 2.00
CA GLY A 59 21.51 -2.86 3.21
C GLY A 59 20.70 -3.17 4.48
N LEU A 60 19.38 -3.08 4.45
CA LEU A 60 18.52 -3.44 5.59
C LEU A 60 18.62 -4.94 5.92
N ILE A 61 18.60 -5.81 4.93
CA ILE A 61 18.75 -7.27 5.12
C ILE A 61 20.14 -7.60 5.68
N GLU A 62 21.21 -6.99 5.15
CA GLU A 62 22.56 -7.15 5.64
C GLU A 62 22.73 -6.66 7.09
N ALA A 63 22.02 -5.60 7.45
CA ALA A 63 21.97 -5.07 8.82
C ALA A 63 21.10 -5.93 9.77
N GLY A 64 20.53 -7.04 9.29
CA GLY A 64 19.74 -7.99 10.10
C GLY A 64 18.26 -7.60 10.28
N VAL A 65 17.72 -6.70 9.46
CA VAL A 65 16.29 -6.38 9.45
C VAL A 65 15.54 -7.49 8.72
N THR A 66 14.52 -8.04 9.37
CA THR A 66 13.60 -8.97 8.72
C THR A 66 12.63 -8.19 7.84
N VAL A 67 12.47 -8.60 6.58
CA VAL A 67 11.57 -7.95 5.63
C VAL A 67 10.42 -8.88 5.26
N VAL A 68 9.20 -8.39 5.42
CA VAL A 68 7.97 -9.05 4.95
C VAL A 68 7.29 -8.08 3.98
N THR A 69 7.02 -8.54 2.78
CA THR A 69 6.38 -7.72 1.76
C THR A 69 5.34 -8.48 0.97
N THR A 70 4.28 -7.79 0.56
CA THR A 70 3.30 -8.30 -0.40
C THR A 70 3.52 -7.70 -1.77
N SER A 71 3.07 -8.37 -2.81
CA SER A 71 3.06 -7.85 -4.17
C SER A 71 1.97 -8.53 -4.99
N ASN A 72 1.37 -7.78 -5.90
CA ASN A 72 0.42 -8.29 -6.89
C ASN A 72 1.13 -8.86 -8.13
N ARG A 73 2.46 -8.93 -8.13
CA ARG A 73 3.29 -9.45 -9.21
C ARG A 73 4.38 -10.34 -8.64
N GLU A 74 4.74 -11.36 -9.39
CA GLU A 74 5.95 -12.12 -9.09
C GLU A 74 7.19 -11.23 -9.17
N PRO A 75 8.27 -11.52 -8.42
CA PRO A 75 9.50 -10.71 -8.44
C PRO A 75 10.03 -10.46 -9.87
N LYS A 76 10.04 -11.50 -10.71
CA LYS A 76 10.47 -11.40 -12.13
C LYS A 76 9.64 -10.43 -12.97
N ASP A 77 8.39 -10.15 -12.59
CA ASP A 77 7.48 -9.26 -13.31
C ASP A 77 7.41 -7.85 -12.71
N LEU A 78 8.19 -7.58 -11.67
CA LEU A 78 8.34 -6.22 -11.15
C LEU A 78 8.94 -5.32 -12.23
N PHE A 79 8.30 -4.17 -12.46
CA PHE A 79 8.74 -3.18 -13.44
C PHE A 79 8.95 -3.75 -14.87
N LYS A 80 8.13 -4.74 -15.28
CA LYS A 80 8.29 -5.48 -16.54
C LYS A 80 8.31 -4.58 -17.76
N ASP A 81 7.42 -3.59 -17.78
CA ASP A 81 7.26 -2.66 -18.90
C ASP A 81 7.95 -1.31 -18.66
N GLY A 82 8.77 -1.22 -17.62
CA GLY A 82 9.44 0.01 -17.25
C GLY A 82 10.69 0.31 -18.07
N LEU A 83 10.94 1.59 -18.31
CA LEU A 83 12.18 2.06 -18.94
C LEU A 83 13.39 1.70 -18.06
N ASN A 84 14.49 1.28 -18.70
CA ASN A 84 15.73 0.90 -18.00
C ASN A 84 15.51 -0.19 -16.94
N ARG A 85 14.80 -1.25 -17.28
CA ARG A 85 14.51 -2.39 -16.39
C ARG A 85 15.78 -2.99 -15.76
N THR A 86 16.95 -2.81 -16.38
CA THR A 86 18.25 -3.25 -15.84
C THR A 86 18.56 -2.68 -14.46
N LEU A 87 17.99 -1.53 -14.09
CA LEU A 87 18.19 -0.92 -12.77
C LEU A 87 17.51 -1.69 -11.65
N ILE A 88 16.48 -2.50 -11.94
CA ILE A 88 15.76 -3.29 -10.95
C ILE A 88 16.20 -4.76 -10.95
N THR A 89 16.96 -5.22 -11.94
CA THR A 89 17.37 -6.63 -12.00
C THR A 89 18.14 -7.07 -10.77
N GLY A 90 19.01 -6.21 -10.23
CA GLY A 90 19.73 -6.48 -8.99
C GLY A 90 18.80 -6.60 -7.79
N PHE A 91 17.74 -5.82 -7.73
CA PHE A 91 16.73 -5.93 -6.67
C PHE A 91 15.88 -7.20 -6.84
N ILE A 92 15.49 -7.56 -8.05
CA ILE A 92 14.78 -8.82 -8.32
C ILE A 92 15.63 -10.02 -7.86
N ALA A 93 16.90 -10.05 -8.26
CA ALA A 93 17.82 -11.10 -7.83
C ALA A 93 17.97 -11.17 -6.30
N LEU A 94 18.10 -10.03 -5.63
CA LEU A 94 18.13 -9.95 -4.17
C LEU A 94 16.87 -10.55 -3.53
N VAL A 95 15.69 -10.22 -4.05
CA VAL A 95 14.41 -10.76 -3.55
C VAL A 95 14.37 -12.28 -3.74
N GLU A 96 14.71 -12.78 -4.93
CA GLU A 96 14.69 -14.21 -5.24
C GLU A 96 15.72 -15.02 -4.43
N GLU A 97 16.87 -14.42 -4.11
CA GLU A 97 17.94 -15.08 -3.36
C GLU A 97 17.74 -15.03 -1.83
N ARG A 98 17.25 -13.90 -1.31
CA ARG A 98 17.27 -13.61 0.12
C ARG A 98 15.91 -13.71 0.81
N LEU A 99 14.81 -13.70 0.08
CA LEU A 99 13.45 -13.80 0.63
C LEU A 99 12.77 -15.11 0.21
N ALA A 100 11.99 -15.69 1.12
CA ALA A 100 11.11 -16.79 0.78
C ALA A 100 9.88 -16.26 0.01
N ILE A 101 9.70 -16.72 -1.22
CA ILE A 101 8.56 -16.33 -2.06
C ILE A 101 7.41 -17.29 -1.80
N LEU A 102 6.30 -16.76 -1.28
CA LEU A 102 5.11 -17.52 -0.94
C LEU A 102 3.95 -17.07 -1.85
N PRO A 103 3.54 -17.89 -2.83
CA PRO A 103 2.35 -17.60 -3.62
C PRO A 103 1.09 -17.71 -2.76
N LEU A 104 0.18 -16.75 -2.88
CA LEU A 104 -1.11 -16.73 -2.21
C LEU A 104 -2.24 -17.01 -3.21
N ASP A 105 -2.04 -17.99 -4.08
CA ASP A 105 -3.01 -18.40 -5.08
C ASP A 105 -4.10 -19.25 -4.43
N GLY A 106 -5.21 -18.60 -4.11
CA GLY A 106 -6.41 -19.28 -3.62
C GLY A 106 -7.48 -19.42 -4.71
N PRO A 107 -8.31 -20.48 -4.65
CA PRO A 107 -9.42 -20.65 -5.60
C PRO A 107 -10.54 -19.63 -5.38
N THR A 108 -10.51 -18.91 -4.26
CA THR A 108 -11.58 -18.03 -3.82
C THR A 108 -11.10 -16.58 -3.73
N ASP A 109 -11.77 -15.69 -4.46
CA ASP A 109 -11.65 -14.24 -4.24
C ASP A 109 -12.61 -13.84 -3.11
N TYR A 110 -12.10 -13.74 -1.89
CA TYR A 110 -12.88 -13.39 -0.69
C TYR A 110 -13.58 -12.02 -0.78
N ARG A 111 -13.08 -11.11 -1.62
CA ARG A 111 -13.77 -9.83 -1.88
C ARG A 111 -15.09 -10.06 -2.59
N ARG A 112 -15.15 -11.05 -3.47
CA ARG A 112 -16.39 -11.43 -4.18
C ARG A 112 -17.39 -12.13 -3.29
N GLU A 113 -16.94 -12.91 -2.30
CA GLU A 113 -17.85 -13.57 -1.36
C GLU A 113 -18.64 -12.58 -0.52
N ARG A 114 -18.00 -11.51 -0.01
CA ARG A 114 -18.69 -10.48 0.77
C ARG A 114 -19.59 -9.59 -0.07
N LEU A 115 -19.19 -9.29 -1.29
CA LEU A 115 -19.94 -8.44 -2.20
C LEU A 115 -21.04 -9.23 -2.92
N GLY A 116 -20.87 -10.55 -3.12
CA GLY A 116 -21.76 -11.38 -3.92
C GLY A 116 -21.91 -10.81 -5.33
N ASP A 117 -23.06 -11.07 -5.95
CA ASP A 117 -23.46 -10.43 -7.22
C ASP A 117 -24.02 -9.00 -7.02
N SER A 118 -23.62 -8.32 -5.95
CA SER A 118 -24.14 -6.99 -5.62
C SER A 118 -23.67 -5.97 -6.63
N ARG A 119 -24.63 -5.34 -7.25
CA ARG A 119 -24.39 -4.17 -8.08
C ARG A 119 -23.89 -3.04 -7.18
N LEU A 120 -22.64 -2.59 -7.37
CA LEU A 120 -22.02 -1.52 -6.58
C LEU A 120 -22.21 -0.13 -7.20
N TRP A 121 -22.74 -0.09 -8.42
CA TRP A 121 -23.02 1.14 -9.14
C TRP A 121 -24.52 1.26 -9.37
N HIS A 122 -25.11 2.31 -8.82
CA HIS A 122 -26.53 2.59 -8.91
C HIS A 122 -26.78 3.88 -9.68
N HIS A 123 -27.61 3.81 -10.72
CA HIS A 123 -28.03 4.92 -11.56
C HIS A 123 -29.47 4.67 -12.03
N PRO A 124 -30.34 5.70 -12.05
CA PRO A 124 -30.11 7.08 -11.60
C PRO A 124 -29.95 7.19 -10.08
N ASN A 125 -29.35 8.32 -9.63
CA ASN A 125 -29.28 8.63 -8.21
C ASN A 125 -30.68 8.95 -7.68
N GLY A 126 -31.03 8.42 -6.53
CA GLY A 126 -32.35 8.58 -5.91
C GLY A 126 -32.53 7.63 -4.72
N ASP A 127 -33.71 7.60 -4.13
CA ASP A 127 -34.00 6.85 -2.91
C ASP A 127 -33.65 5.35 -3.03
N ALA A 128 -33.96 4.76 -4.18
CA ALA A 128 -33.62 3.35 -4.44
C ALA A 128 -32.11 3.10 -4.44
N ALA A 129 -31.32 4.02 -5.01
CA ALA A 129 -29.86 3.94 -5.01
C ALA A 129 -29.31 4.12 -3.60
N THR A 130 -29.83 5.09 -2.86
CA THR A 130 -29.46 5.36 -1.47
C THR A 130 -29.74 4.15 -0.58
N GLN A 131 -30.91 3.53 -0.73
CA GLN A 131 -31.25 2.32 0.03
C GLN A 131 -30.33 1.16 -0.30
N ALA A 132 -30.06 0.89 -1.58
CA ALA A 132 -29.19 -0.19 -2.01
C ALA A 132 -27.74 -0.02 -1.52
N LEU A 133 -27.21 1.21 -1.50
CA LEU A 133 -25.91 1.52 -0.93
C LEU A 133 -25.89 1.36 0.60
N SER A 134 -26.97 1.78 1.27
CA SER A 134 -27.13 1.58 2.71
C SER A 134 -27.14 0.08 3.08
N ASP A 135 -27.88 -0.73 2.34
CA ASP A 135 -27.93 -2.19 2.56
C ASP A 135 -26.56 -2.83 2.34
N ALA A 136 -25.84 -2.38 1.30
CA ALA A 136 -24.46 -2.83 1.07
C ALA A 136 -23.52 -2.44 2.22
N PHE A 137 -23.64 -1.22 2.77
CA PHE A 137 -22.86 -0.77 3.91
C PHE A 137 -23.06 -1.68 5.14
N PHE A 138 -24.31 -1.93 5.54
CA PHE A 138 -24.59 -2.77 6.70
C PHE A 138 -24.08 -4.20 6.51
N ARG A 139 -24.20 -4.75 5.31
CA ARG A 139 -23.67 -6.08 5.00
C ARG A 139 -22.14 -6.15 5.06
N LEU A 140 -21.44 -5.12 4.61
CA LEU A 140 -19.97 -5.09 4.56
C LEU A 140 -19.33 -4.79 5.93
N THR A 141 -20.02 -4.04 6.78
CA THR A 141 -19.50 -3.60 8.07
C THR A 141 -19.93 -4.50 9.24
N ASP A 142 -20.91 -5.38 9.03
CA ASP A 142 -21.57 -6.15 10.10
C ASP A 142 -22.20 -5.25 11.17
N TYR A 143 -22.48 -3.98 10.85
CA TYR A 143 -23.15 -3.06 11.75
C TYR A 143 -24.65 -3.37 11.78
N PRO A 144 -25.31 -3.36 12.96
CA PRO A 144 -26.73 -3.71 13.06
C PRO A 144 -27.61 -2.68 12.37
N PRO A 145 -28.44 -3.05 11.37
CA PRO A 145 -29.35 -2.12 10.69
C PRO A 145 -30.37 -1.47 11.65
N SER A 146 -30.66 -2.13 12.79
CA SER A 146 -31.55 -1.59 13.83
C SER A 146 -31.01 -0.36 14.55
N ASP A 147 -29.72 -0.08 14.41
CA ASP A 147 -29.01 1.06 15.02
C ASP A 147 -28.46 2.04 13.97
N ALA A 148 -29.16 2.16 12.85
CA ALA A 148 -28.75 2.98 11.71
C ALA A 148 -28.55 4.48 12.06
N GLU A 149 -29.20 4.97 13.11
CA GLU A 149 -29.12 6.36 13.57
C GLU A 149 -27.77 6.68 14.26
N HIS A 150 -27.10 5.67 14.81
CA HIS A 150 -25.84 5.85 15.53
C HIS A 150 -24.60 5.42 14.72
N VAL A 151 -24.76 5.19 13.40
CA VAL A 151 -23.60 4.90 12.54
C VAL A 151 -22.63 6.07 12.57
N PRO A 152 -21.33 5.83 12.83
CA PRO A 152 -20.33 6.89 12.82
C PRO A 152 -20.27 7.61 11.46
N SER A 153 -20.08 8.91 11.51
CA SER A 153 -19.72 9.74 10.34
C SER A 153 -18.27 10.15 10.40
N GLU A 154 -17.68 10.51 9.28
CA GLU A 154 -16.30 10.93 9.20
C GLU A 154 -16.16 12.12 8.26
N ASP A 155 -15.31 13.08 8.64
CA ASP A 155 -14.90 14.19 7.80
C ASP A 155 -13.51 13.92 7.21
N VAL A 156 -13.45 13.74 5.89
CA VAL A 156 -12.21 13.45 5.17
C VAL A 156 -11.64 14.70 4.53
N ALA A 157 -10.46 15.11 4.95
CA ALA A 157 -9.76 16.23 4.36
C ALA A 157 -9.24 15.89 2.95
N LEU A 158 -9.71 16.59 1.93
CA LEU A 158 -9.33 16.41 0.52
C LEU A 158 -8.15 17.31 0.08
N GLY A 159 -7.59 18.10 0.98
CA GLY A 159 -6.59 19.13 0.65
C GLY A 159 -7.20 20.41 0.10
N GLY A 160 -6.39 21.49 0.07
CA GLY A 160 -6.87 22.80 -0.37
C GLY A 160 -8.02 23.40 0.46
N GLY A 161 -8.16 23.02 1.72
CA GLY A 161 -9.23 23.46 2.60
C GLY A 161 -10.60 22.78 2.34
N ARG A 162 -10.68 21.79 1.47
CA ARG A 162 -11.91 21.05 1.18
C ARG A 162 -12.06 19.85 2.12
N VAL A 163 -13.29 19.65 2.56
CA VAL A 163 -13.67 18.50 3.42
C VAL A 163 -14.82 17.77 2.76
N LEU A 164 -14.72 16.45 2.74
CA LEU A 164 -15.83 15.57 2.36
C LEU A 164 -16.45 15.02 3.64
N HIS A 165 -17.71 15.35 3.88
CA HIS A 165 -18.48 14.73 4.94
C HIS A 165 -19.01 13.38 4.46
N VAL A 166 -18.66 12.31 5.16
CA VAL A 166 -19.12 10.94 4.91
C VAL A 166 -20.15 10.58 5.98
N PRO A 167 -21.44 10.48 5.63
CA PRO A 167 -22.51 10.27 6.61
C PRO A 167 -22.44 8.93 7.35
N LYS A 168 -21.89 7.90 6.69
CA LYS A 168 -21.70 6.57 7.27
C LYS A 168 -20.29 6.09 6.96
N ALA A 169 -19.47 5.95 7.98
CA ALA A 169 -18.10 5.48 7.85
C ALA A 169 -17.75 4.50 8.96
N LEU A 170 -17.42 3.26 8.61
CA LEU A 170 -17.03 2.24 9.56
C LEU A 170 -16.11 1.21 8.92
N LYS A 171 -15.02 0.85 9.57
CA LYS A 171 -14.07 -0.19 9.13
C LYS A 171 -13.55 0.00 7.70
N GLY A 172 -13.33 1.23 7.27
CA GLY A 172 -12.86 1.53 5.91
C GLY A 172 -13.96 1.45 4.83
N VAL A 173 -15.21 1.25 5.20
CA VAL A 173 -16.37 1.35 4.32
C VAL A 173 -17.06 2.68 4.55
N ALA A 174 -17.37 3.42 3.49
CA ALA A 174 -17.98 4.74 3.52
C ALA A 174 -19.13 4.83 2.50
N VAL A 175 -20.23 5.47 2.88
CA VAL A 175 -21.41 5.70 2.05
C VAL A 175 -21.99 7.09 2.31
#